data_bb323d150a5d7bc6f60db8188b21dba6
#
_entry.id   bb323d150a5d7bc6f60db8188b21dba6
#
_cell.length_a   1.000
_cell.length_b   1.000
_cell.length_c   1.000
_cell.angle_alpha   90.00
_cell.angle_beta   90.00
_cell.angle_gamma   90.00
#
_symmetry.space_group_name_H-M   'P 1'
#
loop_
_entity.id
_entity.type
_entity.pdbx_description
1 polymer ?
#
loop_
_entity_poly.entity_id
_entity_poly.type
_entity_poly.pdbx_seq_one_letter_code
_entity_poly.pdbx_strand_id
1 'polypeptide(L)'
;QTAGVSTIEDEINPAVYGIIFHPDLIRGTSLGKDIKKYTFFSYAVNEALHLSDQEKEIVMDCLKKISIELEHGIDKHSKALIAMNIELLLNYCMRFYERQFITRNSANKDALTKFEQLLDEYFQDQLPIQNGLPSVKYFADRVYLSPNYFGDMVKKETGKTPQEHIQTKVIELAKERIVDTEETVSQIAYSSGFQYPQHLCRLFKRRVGCTPNEYRNQALA
;
A
#
# COMPACT_ATOMS: atom_id res chain seq x y z
N GLN A 1 -22.16 -8.59 23.30
CA GLN A 1 -22.79 -8.18 22.00
C GLN A 1 -21.75 -7.47 21.17
N THR A 2 -21.20 -8.11 20.13
CA THR A 2 -19.98 -7.61 19.54
C THR A 2 -19.92 -7.72 18.01
N ALA A 3 -20.95 -8.24 17.37
CA ALA A 3 -21.09 -8.20 15.91
C ALA A 3 -22.58 -8.10 15.54
N GLY A 4 -22.88 -7.41 14.47
CA GLY A 4 -24.19 -7.30 13.86
C GLY A 4 -24.06 -7.21 12.34
N VAL A 5 -24.99 -7.83 11.64
CA VAL A 5 -25.23 -7.59 10.22
C VAL A 5 -26.49 -6.74 10.14
N SER A 6 -26.40 -5.55 9.58
CA SER A 6 -27.56 -4.68 9.39
C SER A 6 -27.87 -4.52 7.92
N THR A 7 -29.17 -4.55 7.59
CA THR A 7 -29.69 -4.18 6.28
C THR A 7 -30.41 -2.83 6.45
N ILE A 8 -30.03 -1.85 5.65
CA ILE A 8 -30.74 -0.58 5.56
C ILE A 8 -31.52 -0.64 4.25
N GLU A 9 -32.83 -0.78 4.32
CA GLU A 9 -33.74 -0.71 3.18
C GLU A 9 -34.45 0.65 3.22
N ASP A 10 -34.06 1.54 2.30
CA ASP A 10 -34.84 2.72 1.97
C ASP A 10 -35.46 2.54 0.58
N GLU A 11 -36.71 2.95 0.40
CA GLU A 11 -37.51 2.73 -0.82
C GLU A 11 -36.91 3.35 -2.11
N ILE A 12 -35.78 4.05 -2.03
CA ILE A 12 -35.12 4.74 -3.16
C ILE A 12 -33.62 4.38 -3.25
N ASN A 13 -33.04 3.66 -2.28
CA ASN A 13 -31.61 3.30 -2.26
C ASN A 13 -31.41 1.79 -2.39
N PRO A 14 -30.34 1.36 -3.10
CA PRO A 14 -29.98 -0.07 -3.11
C PRO A 14 -29.71 -0.55 -1.68
N ALA A 15 -30.14 -1.78 -1.38
CA ALA A 15 -29.90 -2.40 -0.09
C ALA A 15 -28.40 -2.37 0.25
N VAL A 16 -28.06 -1.84 1.42
CA VAL A 16 -26.67 -1.77 1.91
C VAL A 16 -26.48 -2.84 2.98
N TYR A 17 -25.47 -3.68 2.78
CA TYR A 17 -25.05 -4.68 3.75
C TYR A 17 -23.72 -4.28 4.37
N GLY A 18 -23.59 -4.39 5.68
CA GLY A 18 -22.36 -4.05 6.40
C GLY A 18 -22.10 -4.97 7.57
N ILE A 19 -20.83 -5.14 7.90
CA ILE A 19 -20.39 -5.83 9.13
C ILE A 19 -19.78 -4.78 10.05
N ILE A 20 -20.30 -4.71 11.27
CA ILE A 20 -19.72 -3.91 12.34
C ILE A 20 -19.38 -4.85 13.49
N PHE A 21 -18.17 -4.82 13.97
CA PHE A 21 -17.73 -5.63 15.10
C PHE A 21 -16.75 -4.91 16.01
N HIS A 22 -16.76 -5.28 17.28
CA HIS A 22 -15.79 -4.76 18.25
C HIS A 22 -14.43 -5.47 18.05
N PRO A 23 -13.28 -4.78 18.20
CA PRO A 23 -11.94 -5.39 18.05
C PRO A 23 -11.71 -6.64 18.92
N ASP A 24 -12.38 -6.77 20.06
CA ASP A 24 -12.29 -7.94 20.94
C ASP A 24 -12.79 -9.22 20.29
N LEU A 25 -13.67 -9.12 19.29
CA LEU A 25 -14.14 -10.29 18.54
C LEU A 25 -12.98 -11.01 17.86
N ILE A 26 -12.06 -10.27 17.28
CA ILE A 26 -10.93 -10.83 16.52
C ILE A 26 -9.66 -10.99 17.37
N ARG A 27 -9.66 -10.49 18.61
CA ARG A 27 -8.50 -10.60 19.50
C ARG A 27 -8.16 -12.07 19.79
N GLY A 28 -6.89 -12.45 19.55
CA GLY A 28 -6.39 -13.81 19.73
C GLY A 28 -6.69 -14.78 18.56
N THR A 29 -7.34 -14.31 17.50
CA THR A 29 -7.56 -15.08 16.25
C THR A 29 -6.47 -14.79 15.22
N SER A 30 -6.41 -15.58 14.13
CA SER A 30 -5.58 -15.29 12.94
C SER A 30 -5.92 -13.94 12.35
N LEU A 31 -7.21 -13.63 12.18
CA LEU A 31 -7.69 -12.37 11.66
C LEU A 31 -7.16 -11.17 12.48
N GLY A 32 -7.18 -11.27 13.82
CA GLY A 32 -6.68 -10.19 14.68
C GLY A 32 -5.19 -9.93 14.54
N LYS A 33 -4.38 -10.95 14.24
CA LYS A 33 -2.95 -10.80 13.93
C LYS A 33 -2.72 -10.16 12.57
N ASP A 34 -3.54 -10.51 11.60
CA ASP A 34 -3.33 -10.22 10.18
C ASP A 34 -4.21 -9.08 9.64
N ILE A 35 -5.04 -8.44 10.46
CA ILE A 35 -5.99 -7.42 10.01
C ILE A 35 -5.32 -6.28 9.22
N LYS A 36 -4.07 -5.96 9.53
CA LYS A 36 -3.31 -4.91 8.85
C LYS A 36 -2.90 -5.25 7.41
N LYS A 37 -2.97 -6.50 7.00
CA LYS A 37 -2.67 -6.90 5.61
C LYS A 37 -3.78 -6.50 4.62
N TYR A 38 -4.98 -6.22 5.12
CA TYR A 38 -6.10 -5.79 4.30
C TYR A 38 -6.04 -4.28 4.06
N THR A 39 -5.15 -3.86 3.15
CA THR A 39 -4.84 -2.45 2.85
C THR A 39 -6.01 -1.69 2.24
N PHE A 40 -6.94 -2.40 1.59
CA PHE A 40 -8.12 -1.84 0.92
C PHE A 40 -9.11 -1.11 1.84
N PHE A 41 -9.05 -1.32 3.16
CA PHE A 41 -9.82 -0.49 4.11
C PHE A 41 -9.46 1.00 4.07
N SER A 42 -8.33 1.35 3.50
CA SER A 42 -7.85 2.73 3.37
C SER A 42 -7.92 3.26 1.94
N TYR A 43 -8.58 2.54 1.04
CA TYR A 43 -8.77 2.98 -0.34
C TYR A 43 -9.85 4.06 -0.42
N ALA A 44 -9.76 4.92 -1.43
CA ALA A 44 -10.74 5.95 -1.67
C ALA A 44 -12.01 5.36 -2.32
N VAL A 45 -13.13 6.08 -2.26
CA VAL A 45 -14.42 5.61 -2.78
C VAL A 45 -14.36 5.30 -4.28
N ASN A 46 -13.61 6.08 -5.05
CA ASN A 46 -13.40 5.85 -6.50
C ASN A 46 -12.52 4.62 -6.81
N GLU A 47 -11.89 4.06 -5.78
CA GLU A 47 -11.08 2.83 -5.83
C GLU A 47 -11.85 1.61 -5.32
N ALA A 48 -13.15 1.77 -5.06
CA ALA A 48 -14.00 0.71 -4.53
C ALA A 48 -13.97 -0.55 -5.40
N LEU A 49 -14.15 -1.69 -4.74
CA LEU A 49 -14.22 -2.99 -5.39
C LEU A 49 -15.53 -3.14 -6.16
N HIS A 50 -15.41 -3.39 -7.46
CA HIS A 50 -16.55 -3.74 -8.31
C HIS A 50 -16.67 -5.27 -8.41
N LEU A 51 -17.76 -5.79 -7.88
CA LEU A 51 -18.04 -7.23 -7.86
C LEU A 51 -18.85 -7.64 -9.08
N SER A 52 -18.49 -8.78 -9.69
CA SER A 52 -19.37 -9.51 -10.59
C SER A 52 -20.54 -10.15 -9.81
N ASP A 53 -21.56 -10.64 -10.52
CA ASP A 53 -22.70 -11.26 -9.85
C ASP A 53 -22.29 -12.52 -9.07
N GLN A 54 -21.39 -13.35 -9.61
CA GLN A 54 -20.82 -14.49 -8.90
C GLN A 54 -20.04 -14.08 -7.64
N GLU A 55 -19.26 -13.01 -7.71
CA GLU A 55 -18.51 -12.50 -6.57
C GLU A 55 -19.44 -11.93 -5.49
N LYS A 56 -20.55 -11.28 -5.89
CA LYS A 56 -21.60 -10.84 -4.96
C LYS A 56 -22.22 -12.03 -4.22
N GLU A 57 -22.53 -13.13 -4.92
CA GLU A 57 -23.05 -14.33 -4.30
C GLU A 57 -22.11 -14.87 -3.21
N ILE A 58 -20.80 -14.92 -3.49
CA ILE A 58 -19.78 -15.37 -2.53
C ILE A 58 -19.76 -14.46 -1.30
N VAL A 59 -19.78 -13.14 -1.52
CA VAL A 59 -19.82 -12.15 -0.42
C VAL A 59 -21.07 -12.33 0.42
N MET A 60 -22.23 -12.45 -0.22
CA MET A 60 -23.52 -12.64 0.46
C MET A 60 -23.58 -13.95 1.24
N ASP A 61 -22.96 -15.02 0.74
CA ASP A 61 -22.89 -16.29 1.46
C ASP A 61 -22.06 -16.17 2.76
N CYS A 62 -20.94 -15.44 2.72
CA CYS A 62 -20.16 -15.15 3.92
C CYS A 62 -20.96 -14.32 4.95
N LEU A 63 -21.68 -13.29 4.50
CA LEU A 63 -22.53 -12.47 5.35
C LEU A 63 -23.65 -13.30 5.98
N LYS A 64 -24.31 -14.15 5.18
CA LYS A 64 -25.36 -15.04 5.66
C LYS A 64 -24.89 -16.02 6.73
N LYS A 65 -23.69 -16.60 6.57
CA LYS A 65 -23.10 -17.48 7.60
C LYS A 65 -22.86 -16.75 8.91
N ILE A 66 -22.41 -15.49 8.85
CA ILE A 66 -22.24 -14.65 10.05
C ILE A 66 -23.60 -14.36 10.70
N SER A 67 -24.63 -14.01 9.93
CA SER A 67 -26.00 -13.81 10.45
C SER A 67 -26.54 -15.04 11.17
N ILE A 68 -26.39 -16.23 10.56
CA ILE A 68 -26.83 -17.51 11.15
C ILE A 68 -26.17 -17.73 12.52
N GLU A 69 -24.87 -17.47 12.64
CA GLU A 69 -24.16 -17.60 13.93
C GLU A 69 -24.62 -16.59 14.99
N LEU A 70 -25.10 -15.43 14.57
CA LEU A 70 -25.62 -14.39 15.47
C LEU A 70 -27.05 -14.67 15.92
N GLU A 71 -27.85 -15.34 15.09
CA GLU A 71 -29.24 -15.71 15.37
C GLU A 71 -29.34 -16.96 16.28
N HIS A 72 -28.35 -17.83 16.23
CA HIS A 72 -28.27 -18.97 17.14
C HIS A 72 -27.74 -18.53 18.52
N GLY A 73 -28.05 -19.32 19.55
CA GLY A 73 -27.50 -19.05 20.88
C GLY A 73 -25.97 -19.05 20.88
N ILE A 74 -25.37 -17.95 21.30
CA ILE A 74 -23.91 -17.79 21.34
C ILE A 74 -23.29 -18.85 22.26
N ASP A 75 -22.40 -19.66 21.72
CA ASP A 75 -21.65 -20.68 22.42
C ASP A 75 -20.13 -20.46 22.35
N LYS A 76 -19.35 -21.41 22.87
CA LYS A 76 -17.86 -21.33 22.88
C LYS A 76 -17.22 -21.34 21.50
N HIS A 77 -17.94 -21.74 20.44
CA HIS A 77 -17.45 -21.82 19.07
C HIS A 77 -17.83 -20.60 18.23
N SER A 78 -18.91 -19.90 18.58
CA SER A 78 -19.46 -18.79 17.80
C SER A 78 -18.42 -17.70 17.50
N LYS A 79 -17.61 -17.32 18.49
CA LYS A 79 -16.53 -16.33 18.27
C LYS A 79 -15.56 -16.76 17.17
N ALA A 80 -15.14 -18.02 17.18
CA ALA A 80 -14.20 -18.53 16.20
C ALA A 80 -14.85 -18.61 14.80
N LEU A 81 -16.08 -19.09 14.70
CA LEU A 81 -16.81 -19.24 13.45
C LEU A 81 -17.09 -17.88 12.80
N ILE A 82 -17.51 -16.89 13.58
CA ILE A 82 -17.72 -15.52 13.07
C ILE A 82 -16.38 -14.93 12.57
N ALA A 83 -15.31 -15.01 13.37
CA ALA A 83 -14.00 -14.48 12.97
C ALA A 83 -13.46 -15.14 11.70
N MET A 84 -13.62 -16.46 11.54
CA MET A 84 -13.23 -17.21 10.34
C MET A 84 -14.04 -16.80 9.10
N ASN A 85 -15.35 -16.57 9.24
CA ASN A 85 -16.16 -16.10 8.12
C ASN A 85 -15.83 -14.66 7.71
N ILE A 86 -15.51 -13.78 8.67
CA ILE A 86 -15.00 -12.44 8.37
C ILE A 86 -13.65 -12.54 7.64
N GLU A 87 -12.73 -13.37 8.12
CA GLU A 87 -11.43 -13.58 7.48
C GLU A 87 -11.58 -14.13 6.05
N LEU A 88 -12.49 -15.07 5.85
CA LEU A 88 -12.80 -15.62 4.53
C LEU A 88 -13.33 -14.54 3.58
N LEU A 89 -14.28 -13.71 4.05
CA LEU A 89 -14.82 -12.58 3.29
C LEU A 89 -13.69 -11.62 2.87
N LEU A 90 -12.82 -11.23 3.81
CA LEU A 90 -11.73 -10.29 3.52
C LEU A 90 -10.69 -10.88 2.55
N ASN A 91 -10.42 -12.19 2.62
CA ASN A 91 -9.55 -12.87 1.67
C ASN A 91 -10.17 -12.91 0.26
N TYR A 92 -11.50 -13.11 0.15
CA TYR A 92 -12.19 -12.96 -1.14
C TYR A 92 -12.09 -11.53 -1.68
N CYS A 93 -12.28 -10.52 -0.84
CA CYS A 93 -12.09 -9.12 -1.26
C CYS A 93 -10.68 -8.87 -1.80
N MET A 94 -9.63 -9.38 -1.13
CA MET A 94 -8.25 -9.29 -1.65
C MET A 94 -8.13 -9.91 -3.05
N ARG A 95 -8.64 -11.14 -3.23
CA ARG A 95 -8.62 -11.83 -4.53
C ARG A 95 -9.35 -11.03 -5.61
N PHE A 96 -10.48 -10.42 -5.27
CA PHE A 96 -11.27 -9.63 -6.21
C PHE A 96 -10.59 -8.30 -6.56
N TYR A 97 -9.89 -7.66 -5.60
CA TYR A 97 -9.02 -6.52 -5.90
C TYR A 97 -7.86 -6.92 -6.82
N GLU A 98 -7.23 -8.07 -6.62
CA GLU A 98 -6.17 -8.55 -7.52
C GLU A 98 -6.68 -8.72 -8.96
N ARG A 99 -7.89 -9.26 -9.14
CA ARG A 99 -8.57 -9.30 -10.45
C ARG A 99 -8.83 -7.90 -10.99
N GLN A 100 -9.34 -6.99 -10.14
CA GLN A 100 -9.64 -5.61 -10.56
C GLN A 100 -8.38 -4.86 -11.00
N PHE A 101 -7.24 -5.04 -10.35
CA PHE A 101 -5.97 -4.49 -10.81
C PHE A 101 -5.61 -4.97 -12.23
N ILE A 102 -5.85 -6.25 -12.53
CA ILE A 102 -5.60 -6.81 -13.86
C ILE A 102 -6.53 -6.18 -14.90
N THR A 103 -7.82 -6.02 -14.59
CA THR A 103 -8.81 -5.46 -15.53
C THR A 103 -8.64 -3.96 -15.76
N ARG A 104 -8.04 -3.23 -14.81
CA ARG A 104 -7.70 -1.79 -14.92
C ARG A 104 -6.30 -1.53 -15.47
N ASN A 105 -5.67 -2.49 -16.14
CA ASN A 105 -4.27 -2.46 -16.59
C ASN A 105 -3.90 -1.16 -17.34
N SER A 106 -4.76 -0.65 -18.24
CA SER A 106 -4.48 0.60 -18.98
C SER A 106 -4.34 1.79 -18.02
N ALA A 107 -5.33 2.02 -17.16
CA ALA A 107 -5.31 3.13 -16.21
C ALA A 107 -4.16 3.02 -15.19
N ASN A 108 -3.83 1.79 -14.79
CA ASN A 108 -2.70 1.53 -13.89
C ASN A 108 -1.36 1.85 -14.56
N LYS A 109 -1.20 1.48 -15.85
CA LYS A 109 0.01 1.82 -16.63
C LYS A 109 0.17 3.32 -16.82
N ASP A 110 -0.93 4.05 -17.10
CA ASP A 110 -0.90 5.50 -17.22
C ASP A 110 -0.48 6.15 -15.90
N ALA A 111 -1.03 5.68 -14.76
CA ALA A 111 -0.64 6.15 -13.44
C ALA A 111 0.82 5.82 -13.10
N LEU A 112 1.31 4.63 -13.48
CA LEU A 112 2.71 4.24 -13.31
C LEU A 112 3.64 5.12 -14.13
N THR A 113 3.36 5.31 -15.42
CA THR A 113 4.15 6.19 -16.30
C THR A 113 4.19 7.61 -15.74
N LYS A 114 3.05 8.12 -15.26
CA LYS A 114 2.99 9.44 -14.63
C LYS A 114 3.81 9.50 -13.35
N PHE A 115 3.80 8.46 -12.53
CA PHE A 115 4.65 8.37 -11.34
C PHE A 115 6.14 8.41 -11.68
N GLU A 116 6.58 7.64 -12.69
CA GLU A 116 7.98 7.63 -13.13
C GLU A 116 8.41 9.02 -13.61
N GLN A 117 7.59 9.70 -14.41
CA GLN A 117 7.84 11.08 -14.84
C GLN A 117 7.96 12.03 -13.65
N LEU A 118 7.00 12.01 -12.73
CA LEU A 118 7.00 12.87 -11.55
C LEU A 118 8.20 12.60 -10.63
N LEU A 119 8.65 11.34 -10.56
CA LEU A 119 9.83 10.97 -9.80
C LEU A 119 11.10 11.57 -10.42
N ASP A 120 11.23 11.52 -11.74
CA ASP A 120 12.36 12.12 -12.46
C ASP A 120 12.34 13.65 -12.34
N GLU A 121 11.19 14.30 -12.60
CA GLU A 121 11.00 15.74 -12.47
C GLU A 121 11.37 16.22 -11.06
N TYR A 122 10.95 15.50 -10.00
CA TYR A 122 11.22 15.87 -8.61
C TYR A 122 12.72 16.07 -8.34
N PHE A 123 13.55 15.20 -8.87
CA PHE A 123 15.00 15.28 -8.69
C PHE A 123 15.68 16.22 -9.69
N GLN A 124 15.18 16.33 -10.92
CA GLN A 124 15.71 17.29 -11.92
C GLN A 124 15.47 18.74 -11.50
N ASP A 125 14.29 19.04 -10.95
CA ASP A 125 13.94 20.38 -10.45
C ASP A 125 14.57 20.73 -9.10
N GLN A 126 15.45 19.88 -8.59
CA GLN A 126 16.16 20.04 -7.31
C GLN A 126 15.21 20.23 -6.10
N LEU A 127 13.97 19.73 -6.20
CA LEU A 127 12.99 19.81 -5.12
C LEU A 127 13.44 19.13 -3.81
N PRO A 128 14.31 18.10 -3.83
CA PRO A 128 14.85 17.53 -2.59
C PRO A 128 15.55 18.53 -1.68
N ILE A 129 16.17 19.56 -2.23
CA ILE A 129 16.89 20.61 -1.44
C ILE A 129 15.91 21.39 -0.56
N GLN A 130 14.71 21.67 -1.07
CA GLN A 130 13.71 22.49 -0.38
C GLN A 130 12.73 21.63 0.43
N ASN A 131 12.30 20.52 -0.13
CA ASN A 131 11.19 19.72 0.39
C ASN A 131 11.63 18.40 1.03
N GLY A 132 12.94 18.07 0.98
CA GLY A 132 13.43 16.77 1.41
C GLY A 132 13.09 15.64 0.43
N LEU A 133 13.21 14.40 0.89
CA LEU A 133 12.84 13.24 0.07
C LEU A 133 11.31 13.19 -0.15
N PRO A 134 10.86 12.87 -1.38
CA PRO A 134 9.45 12.79 -1.66
C PRO A 134 8.81 11.62 -0.90
N SER A 135 7.60 11.82 -0.41
CA SER A 135 6.79 10.77 0.21
C SER A 135 5.96 10.01 -0.83
N VAL A 136 5.56 8.79 -0.50
CA VAL A 136 4.61 8.04 -1.34
C VAL A 136 3.31 8.82 -1.53
N LYS A 137 2.84 9.51 -0.49
CA LYS A 137 1.65 10.36 -0.53
C LYS A 137 1.78 11.50 -1.57
N TYR A 138 2.96 12.12 -1.68
CA TYR A 138 3.22 13.18 -2.65
C TYR A 138 2.92 12.75 -4.10
N PHE A 139 3.29 11.52 -4.46
CA PHE A 139 3.02 10.98 -5.79
C PHE A 139 1.58 10.49 -5.92
N ALA A 140 1.06 9.80 -4.91
CA ALA A 140 -0.32 9.31 -4.89
C ALA A 140 -1.32 10.45 -5.13
N ASP A 141 -1.18 11.57 -4.42
CA ASP A 141 -2.04 12.75 -4.58
C ASP A 141 -2.00 13.30 -6.02
N ARG A 142 -0.85 13.24 -6.71
CA ARG A 142 -0.66 13.75 -8.08
C ARG A 142 -1.18 12.82 -9.18
N VAL A 143 -1.34 11.56 -8.87
CA VAL A 143 -2.00 10.58 -9.76
C VAL A 143 -3.46 10.32 -9.34
N TYR A 144 -3.98 11.11 -8.38
CA TYR A 144 -5.36 11.05 -7.87
C TYR A 144 -5.75 9.69 -7.28
N LEU A 145 -4.81 9.06 -6.59
CA LEU A 145 -5.00 7.79 -5.91
C LEU A 145 -4.73 7.92 -4.40
N SER A 146 -5.38 7.06 -3.62
CA SER A 146 -5.01 6.92 -2.21
C SER A 146 -3.60 6.32 -2.07
N PRO A 147 -2.83 6.68 -1.03
CA PRO A 147 -1.46 6.18 -0.87
C PRO A 147 -1.36 4.66 -0.81
N ASN A 148 -2.35 3.98 -0.23
CA ASN A 148 -2.36 2.53 -0.13
C ASN A 148 -2.69 1.86 -1.46
N TYR A 149 -3.75 2.32 -2.17
CA TYR A 149 -4.06 1.81 -3.50
C TYR A 149 -2.89 2.03 -4.48
N PHE A 150 -2.31 3.24 -4.46
CA PHE A 150 -1.13 3.57 -5.27
C PHE A 150 0.05 2.64 -4.93
N GLY A 151 0.31 2.39 -3.65
CA GLY A 151 1.35 1.48 -3.19
C GLY A 151 1.17 0.05 -3.70
N ASP A 152 -0.04 -0.47 -3.57
CA ASP A 152 -0.39 -1.83 -4.00
C ASP A 152 -0.37 -1.95 -5.53
N MET A 153 -0.87 -0.95 -6.25
CA MET A 153 -0.84 -0.87 -7.71
C MET A 153 0.60 -0.87 -8.25
N VAL A 154 1.46 0.04 -7.78
CA VAL A 154 2.86 0.12 -8.22
C VAL A 154 3.60 -1.18 -7.92
N LYS A 155 3.40 -1.75 -6.73
CA LYS A 155 4.02 -3.02 -6.36
C LYS A 155 3.54 -4.17 -7.24
N LYS A 156 2.27 -4.20 -7.61
CA LYS A 156 1.70 -5.21 -8.51
C LYS A 156 2.29 -5.13 -9.91
N GLU A 157 2.41 -3.91 -10.45
CA GLU A 157 2.90 -3.69 -11.82
C GLU A 157 4.43 -3.86 -11.96
N THR A 158 5.20 -3.51 -10.91
CA THR A 158 6.67 -3.44 -11.00
C THR A 158 7.41 -4.45 -10.13
N GLY A 159 6.71 -5.11 -9.21
CA GLY A 159 7.31 -5.95 -8.17
C GLY A 159 7.99 -5.17 -7.03
N LYS A 160 8.03 -3.83 -7.10
CA LYS A 160 8.65 -2.95 -6.11
C LYS A 160 7.65 -1.94 -5.58
N THR A 161 7.76 -1.59 -4.29
CA THR A 161 6.96 -0.51 -3.70
C THR A 161 7.40 0.86 -4.23
N PRO A 162 6.52 1.90 -4.21
CA PRO A 162 6.91 3.28 -4.55
C PRO A 162 8.10 3.79 -3.73
N GLN A 163 8.16 3.41 -2.46
CA GLN A 163 9.29 3.75 -1.59
C GLN A 163 10.62 3.14 -2.08
N GLU A 164 10.58 1.92 -2.63
CA GLU A 164 11.76 1.29 -3.22
C GLU A 164 12.18 1.97 -4.53
N HIS A 165 11.24 2.43 -5.34
CA HIS A 165 11.53 3.24 -6.53
C HIS A 165 12.23 4.56 -6.15
N ILE A 166 11.70 5.30 -5.17
CA ILE A 166 12.31 6.52 -4.65
C ILE A 166 13.74 6.24 -4.15
N GLN A 167 13.93 5.19 -3.34
CA GLN A 167 15.25 4.83 -2.82
C GLN A 167 16.23 4.45 -3.94
N THR A 168 15.77 3.71 -4.95
CA THR A 168 16.59 3.33 -6.10
C THR A 168 17.08 4.57 -6.83
N LYS A 169 16.15 5.51 -7.16
CA LYS A 169 16.49 6.77 -7.84
C LYS A 169 17.51 7.59 -7.08
N VAL A 170 17.31 7.74 -5.77
CA VAL A 170 18.26 8.47 -4.90
C VAL A 170 19.66 7.84 -4.93
N ILE A 171 19.74 6.51 -4.88
CA ILE A 171 21.02 5.82 -4.90
C ILE A 171 21.71 5.92 -6.25
N GLU A 172 20.96 5.85 -7.36
CA GLU A 172 21.51 6.05 -8.71
C GLU A 172 22.12 7.46 -8.85
N LEU A 173 21.39 8.50 -8.50
CA LEU A 173 21.88 9.87 -8.51
C LEU A 173 23.07 10.09 -7.55
N ALA A 174 23.04 9.46 -6.38
CA ALA A 174 24.16 9.52 -5.45
C ALA A 174 25.42 8.84 -6.01
N LYS A 175 25.31 7.69 -6.71
CA LYS A 175 26.43 7.03 -7.37
C LYS A 175 27.09 7.91 -8.43
N GLU A 176 26.28 8.51 -9.30
CA GLU A 176 26.76 9.45 -10.32
C GLU A 176 27.55 10.59 -9.67
N ARG A 177 26.97 11.28 -8.70
CA ARG A 177 27.62 12.42 -8.03
C ARG A 177 28.87 12.05 -7.23
N ILE A 178 28.89 10.86 -6.61
CA ILE A 178 30.05 10.35 -5.87
C ILE A 178 31.26 10.19 -6.80
N VAL A 179 31.04 9.77 -8.06
CA VAL A 179 32.10 9.52 -9.05
C VAL A 179 32.44 10.77 -9.84
N ASP A 180 31.43 11.52 -10.28
CA ASP A 180 31.59 12.59 -11.27
C ASP A 180 31.91 13.96 -10.64
N THR A 181 31.82 14.08 -9.31
CA THR A 181 32.03 15.36 -8.62
C THR A 181 32.97 15.22 -7.42
N GLU A 182 33.54 16.36 -7.02
CA GLU A 182 34.35 16.49 -5.79
C GLU A 182 33.49 16.72 -4.52
N GLU A 183 32.18 16.63 -4.63
CA GLU A 183 31.28 16.85 -3.51
C GLU A 183 31.53 15.82 -2.38
N THR A 184 31.49 16.33 -1.16
CA THR A 184 31.52 15.44 0.00
C THR A 184 30.22 14.62 0.10
N VAL A 185 30.29 13.45 0.71
CA VAL A 185 29.10 12.60 0.96
C VAL A 185 28.02 13.36 1.72
N SER A 186 28.41 14.31 2.59
CA SER A 186 27.46 15.16 3.33
C SER A 186 26.74 16.14 2.40
N GLN A 187 27.44 16.76 1.47
CA GLN A 187 26.82 17.65 0.48
C GLN A 187 25.85 16.89 -0.42
N ILE A 188 26.26 15.72 -0.91
CA ILE A 188 25.40 14.83 -1.71
C ILE A 188 24.15 14.43 -0.90
N ALA A 189 24.30 14.12 0.39
CA ALA A 189 23.16 13.75 1.22
C ALA A 189 22.15 14.90 1.37
N TYR A 190 22.61 16.11 1.70
CA TYR A 190 21.74 17.26 1.88
C TYR A 190 21.04 17.64 0.56
N SER A 191 21.76 17.70 -0.54
CA SER A 191 21.17 18.02 -1.85
C SER A 191 20.25 16.90 -2.39
N SER A 192 20.39 15.66 -1.90
CA SER A 192 19.47 14.57 -2.17
C SER A 192 18.25 14.56 -1.24
N GLY A 193 18.12 15.53 -0.32
CA GLY A 193 16.96 15.68 0.56
C GLY A 193 17.03 14.94 1.90
N PHE A 194 18.19 14.43 2.28
CA PHE A 194 18.36 13.84 3.61
C PHE A 194 18.65 14.92 4.65
N GLN A 195 17.94 14.90 5.77
CA GLN A 195 18.24 15.77 6.92
C GLN A 195 19.58 15.42 7.59
N TYR A 196 19.98 14.14 7.53
CA TYR A 196 21.19 13.64 8.16
C TYR A 196 21.97 12.77 7.18
N PRO A 197 23.26 13.05 6.91
CA PRO A 197 24.10 12.29 5.98
C PRO A 197 24.19 10.80 6.29
N GLN A 198 24.13 10.44 7.57
CA GLN A 198 24.14 9.04 7.99
C GLN A 198 22.98 8.21 7.43
N HIS A 199 21.83 8.81 7.12
CA HIS A 199 20.71 8.11 6.51
C HIS A 199 21.01 7.72 5.06
N LEU A 200 21.64 8.62 4.28
CA LEU A 200 22.15 8.27 2.97
C LEU A 200 23.20 7.16 3.06
N CYS A 201 24.18 7.27 3.95
CA CYS A 201 25.24 6.26 4.10
C CYS A 201 24.68 4.88 4.41
N ARG A 202 23.69 4.79 5.33
CA ARG A 202 23.04 3.52 5.66
C ARG A 202 22.23 2.96 4.50
N LEU A 203 21.48 3.80 3.79
CA LEU A 203 20.71 3.40 2.62
C LEU A 203 21.65 2.90 1.52
N PHE A 204 22.69 3.66 1.23
CA PHE A 204 23.71 3.35 0.21
C PHE A 204 24.38 2.00 0.50
N LYS A 205 24.92 1.82 1.73
CA LYS A 205 25.55 0.54 2.12
C LYS A 205 24.60 -0.64 2.02
N ARG A 206 23.31 -0.46 2.39
CA ARG A 206 22.30 -1.52 2.29
C ARG A 206 21.98 -1.89 0.84
N ARG A 207 21.98 -0.92 -0.08
CA ARG A 207 21.60 -1.12 -1.48
C ARG A 207 22.77 -1.48 -2.39
N VAL A 208 23.97 -0.97 -2.10
CA VAL A 208 25.20 -1.12 -2.93
C VAL A 208 26.16 -2.14 -2.36
N GLY A 209 26.12 -2.38 -1.05
CA GLY A 209 27.01 -3.32 -0.36
C GLY A 209 28.24 -2.69 0.27
N CYS A 210 28.64 -1.47 -0.14
CA CYS A 210 29.76 -0.72 0.40
C CYS A 210 29.33 0.70 0.80
N THR A 211 30.16 1.41 1.54
CA THR A 211 29.93 2.82 1.90
C THR A 211 30.16 3.75 0.70
N PRO A 212 29.58 4.96 0.70
CA PRO A 212 29.85 5.95 -0.35
C PRO A 212 31.33 6.25 -0.58
N ASN A 213 32.13 6.35 0.49
CA ASN A 213 33.57 6.59 0.38
C ASN A 213 34.33 5.39 -0.20
N GLU A 214 33.97 4.17 0.21
CA GLU A 214 34.54 2.95 -0.39
C GLU A 214 34.21 2.85 -1.87
N TYR A 215 32.95 3.21 -2.24
CA TYR A 215 32.51 3.23 -3.63
C TYR A 215 33.31 4.23 -4.47
N ARG A 216 33.53 5.47 -3.94
CA ARG A 216 34.37 6.49 -4.60
C ARG A 216 35.79 5.98 -4.83
N ASN A 217 36.41 5.41 -3.80
CA ASN A 217 37.77 4.90 -3.91
C ASN A 217 37.90 3.75 -4.93
N GLN A 218 36.89 2.89 -5.01
CA GLN A 218 36.85 1.80 -6.00
C GLN A 218 36.66 2.29 -7.43
N ALA A 219 35.93 3.39 -7.63
CA ALA A 219 35.68 3.95 -8.95
C ALA A 219 36.87 4.79 -9.49
N LEU A 220 37.74 5.30 -8.60
CA LEU A 220 38.90 6.11 -8.93
C LEU A 220 40.21 5.31 -8.98
N ALA A 221 40.18 4.01 -8.63
CA ALA A 221 41.32 3.10 -8.66
C ALA A 221 41.44 2.40 -10.03
#